data_ceb5a744a3881f8be6ce12ed05709774
#
_entry.id   ceb5a744a3881f8be6ce12ed05709774
#
_cell.length_a   1.000
_cell.length_b   1.000
_cell.length_c   1.000
_cell.angle_alpha   90.00
_cell.angle_beta   90.00
_cell.angle_gamma   90.00
#
_symmetry.space_group_name_H-M   'P 1'
#
loop_
_entity.id
_entity.type
_entity.pdbx_description
1 polymer ?
#
loop_
_entity_poly.entity_id
_entity_poly.type
_entity_poly.pdbx_seq_one_letter_code
_entity_poly.pdbx_strand_id
1 'polypeptide(L)'
;MNHTKFQTSRIHRMLLPLTCTLLPAAAAQAAEAPGQKNAAGDRPNVLIIHCDQLGAWALGCYGGTQIETPNIDHLAAEGVVMTNFYANTPVSTPSRGCFLSGLYPNEHGAFKNDKQIRQDIPTFASELRDAGYTTGYFGKWHLDGNPKRPGWDIRGKDMGWSDRTSMYSFGHYKTIEAQPGTHPKFEKSVAASAENYPTDWFTDRAIAFIEEHKDERFCAMLSIPDPHGPYQVRPPYDTMYPPRQVELPATLTEEPRNDHFFYNETRNKIDRRSGKSEYDLILRNIRRDKSAYLGEIKCIDDNVGRIISYLKQAGLYDRTIIVFTADHGDMMGEHARMAKAVPLEASARIPFIVRYPKLIPAGSHSEHVASCIDFYPTILELTGTRQHGQVSGHSLARVLEGRSDRWDDAAFLRCYASVYPWVGIVTPEYKLIYGEKDPNGKALLIDRRKDPGELYNCFDDPAYSRVIRELTERIVRYCREHNDPHGEWLEKRIR
;
A
#
# COMPACT_ATOMS: atom_id res chain seq x y z
N MET A 1 82.43 -43.30 8.02
CA MET A 1 82.98 -43.81 9.33
C MET A 1 81.78 -44.35 10.10
N ASN A 2 81.83 -45.61 10.38
CA ASN A 2 81.18 -46.41 11.42
C ASN A 2 79.66 -46.45 11.49
N HIS A 3 79.05 -47.57 11.02
CA HIS A 3 78.88 -48.88 11.70
C HIS A 3 77.98 -48.73 12.97
N THR A 4 76.90 -49.47 13.20
CA THR A 4 76.71 -50.91 13.17
C THR A 4 75.23 -51.24 13.39
N LYS A 5 74.65 -52.11 12.60
CA LYS A 5 74.28 -53.52 12.81
C LYS A 5 73.05 -53.79 13.73
N PHE A 6 72.04 -54.39 13.07
CA PHE A 6 71.37 -55.66 13.31
C PHE A 6 70.71 -55.93 14.68
N GLN A 7 69.45 -56.26 14.68
CA GLN A 7 69.05 -57.67 14.87
C GLN A 7 67.56 -57.90 14.60
N THR A 8 67.33 -58.95 13.87
CA THR A 8 66.10 -59.60 13.51
C THR A 8 65.54 -60.43 14.66
N SER A 9 64.21 -60.46 14.82
CA SER A 9 63.57 -61.67 15.31
C SER A 9 62.18 -61.87 14.67
N ARG A 10 62.06 -62.96 13.99
CA ARG A 10 60.81 -63.57 13.53
C ARG A 10 59.98 -63.97 14.76
N ILE A 11 58.64 -64.04 14.62
CA ILE A 11 57.83 -65.22 15.00
C ILE A 11 56.32 -65.01 14.62
N HIS A 12 55.82 -65.96 13.94
CA HIS A 12 54.52 -66.60 13.82
C HIS A 12 53.30 -65.82 13.30
N ARG A 13 52.88 -66.23 12.13
CA ARG A 13 51.56 -66.23 11.56
C ARG A 13 50.54 -66.93 12.43
N MET A 14 49.47 -66.30 12.76
CA MET A 14 48.19 -66.95 13.07
C MET A 14 47.10 -66.32 12.21
N LEU A 15 46.58 -67.11 11.28
CA LEU A 15 45.41 -66.86 10.48
C LEU A 15 44.18 -67.00 11.36
N LEU A 16 43.31 -66.00 11.46
CA LEU A 16 41.95 -66.08 11.91
C LEU A 16 41.03 -65.46 10.87
N PRO A 17 39.85 -66.03 10.60
CA PRO A 17 39.02 -65.67 9.46
C PRO A 17 38.30 -64.33 9.68
N LEU A 18 38.26 -63.49 8.63
CA LEU A 18 37.40 -62.32 8.55
C LEU A 18 35.94 -62.72 8.40
N THR A 19 35.15 -62.56 9.44
CA THR A 19 33.70 -62.52 9.35
C THR A 19 33.30 -61.08 9.03
N CYS A 20 32.80 -60.87 7.81
CA CYS A 20 32.26 -59.65 7.33
C CYS A 20 30.86 -59.43 7.94
N THR A 21 30.75 -58.66 9.03
CA THR A 21 29.47 -58.19 9.55
C THR A 21 29.11 -56.89 8.83
N LEU A 22 28.11 -56.94 7.95
CA LEU A 22 27.44 -55.81 7.38
C LEU A 22 26.70 -55.03 8.50
N LEU A 23 27.22 -53.87 8.87
CA LEU A 23 26.49 -52.88 9.65
C LEU A 23 25.55 -52.12 8.71
N PRO A 24 24.27 -51.92 9.06
CA PRO A 24 23.37 -51.08 8.27
C PRO A 24 23.82 -49.64 8.39
N ALA A 25 23.90 -48.92 7.26
CA ALA A 25 24.11 -47.49 7.19
C ALA A 25 22.96 -46.80 7.93
N ALA A 26 23.23 -46.27 9.10
CA ALA A 26 22.32 -45.34 9.76
C ALA A 26 22.32 -44.04 8.94
N ALA A 27 21.19 -43.73 8.29
CA ALA A 27 20.92 -42.44 7.70
C ALA A 27 20.99 -41.40 8.82
N ALA A 28 21.99 -40.52 8.74
CA ALA A 28 22.05 -39.36 9.58
C ALA A 28 20.88 -38.44 9.19
N GLN A 29 19.79 -38.49 9.95
CA GLN A 29 18.79 -37.45 9.95
C GLN A 29 19.47 -36.20 10.46
N ALA A 30 19.59 -35.17 9.57
CA ALA A 30 19.95 -33.83 9.95
C ALA A 30 18.94 -33.38 11.03
N ALA A 31 19.43 -33.14 12.23
CA ALA A 31 18.64 -32.53 13.29
C ALA A 31 18.25 -31.11 12.81
N GLU A 32 16.99 -30.94 12.51
CA GLU A 32 16.39 -29.62 12.36
C GLU A 32 16.61 -28.87 13.68
N ALA A 33 17.21 -27.65 13.58
CA ALA A 33 17.28 -26.73 14.69
C ALA A 33 15.86 -26.51 15.25
N PRO A 34 15.67 -26.35 16.57
CA PRO A 34 14.35 -26.16 17.14
C PRO A 34 13.79 -24.83 16.68
N GLY A 35 13.11 -24.83 15.54
CA GLY A 35 12.18 -23.80 15.13
C GLY A 35 11.05 -23.78 16.15
N GLN A 36 10.78 -22.64 16.74
CA GLN A 36 9.65 -22.41 17.63
C GLN A 36 8.39 -22.99 16.96
N LYS A 37 7.89 -24.08 17.48
CA LYS A 37 6.53 -24.54 17.20
C LYS A 37 5.58 -23.57 17.91
N ASN A 38 5.17 -22.52 17.19
CA ASN A 38 3.95 -21.82 17.57
C ASN A 38 2.81 -22.84 17.50
N ALA A 39 2.26 -23.18 18.65
CA ALA A 39 1.13 -24.08 18.74
C ALA A 39 0.02 -23.54 17.84
N ALA A 40 -0.71 -24.41 17.16
CA ALA A 40 -1.79 -24.05 16.21
C ALA A 40 -2.91 -23.17 16.80
N GLY A 41 -2.87 -22.89 18.10
CA GLY A 41 -3.84 -22.06 18.85
C GLY A 41 -3.50 -20.58 19.01
N ASP A 42 -2.33 -20.08 18.63
CA ASP A 42 -1.87 -18.70 18.95
C ASP A 42 -1.68 -17.76 17.76
N ARG A 43 -2.12 -18.15 16.56
CA ARG A 43 -2.08 -17.24 15.38
C ARG A 43 -3.14 -16.14 15.52
N PRO A 44 -2.79 -14.87 15.23
CA PRO A 44 -3.72 -13.76 15.35
C PRO A 44 -4.79 -13.77 14.25
N ASN A 45 -5.93 -13.14 14.52
CA ASN A 45 -6.84 -12.67 13.50
C ASN A 45 -6.22 -11.48 12.74
N VAL A 46 -6.79 -11.15 11.57
CA VAL A 46 -6.37 -10.02 10.75
C VAL A 46 -7.58 -9.17 10.39
N LEU A 47 -7.50 -7.86 10.66
CA LEU A 47 -8.42 -6.85 10.16
C LEU A 47 -7.64 -5.81 9.37
N ILE A 48 -7.99 -5.62 8.10
CA ILE A 48 -7.42 -4.61 7.22
C ILE A 48 -8.49 -3.58 6.92
N ILE A 49 -8.27 -2.31 7.25
CA ILE A 49 -9.11 -1.17 6.89
C ILE A 49 -8.35 -0.41 5.80
N HIS A 50 -8.88 -0.47 4.58
CA HIS A 50 -8.22 0.03 3.37
C HIS A 50 -9.11 1.07 2.67
N CYS A 51 -8.73 2.34 2.76
CA CYS A 51 -9.50 3.45 2.20
C CYS A 51 -9.14 3.72 0.74
N ASP A 52 -10.06 4.31 -0.01
CA ASP A 52 -9.83 4.74 -1.38
C ASP A 52 -9.50 6.24 -1.43
N GLN A 53 -8.29 6.57 -1.91
CA GLN A 53 -7.86 7.95 -2.14
C GLN A 53 -7.65 8.79 -0.86
N LEU A 54 -7.29 8.14 0.25
CA LEU A 54 -7.01 8.82 1.51
C LEU A 54 -5.53 9.24 1.60
N GLY A 55 -5.26 10.54 1.54
CA GLY A 55 -3.93 11.10 1.76
C GLY A 55 -3.54 11.08 3.25
N ALA A 56 -2.32 10.65 3.54
CA ALA A 56 -1.80 10.64 4.92
C ALA A 56 -1.85 12.04 5.56
N TRP A 57 -1.66 13.10 4.78
CA TRP A 57 -1.67 14.50 5.22
C TRP A 57 -2.94 14.94 5.96
N ALA A 58 -4.05 14.23 5.78
CA ALA A 58 -5.34 14.61 6.38
C ALA A 58 -5.52 14.08 7.82
N LEU A 59 -4.73 13.11 8.27
CA LEU A 59 -4.90 12.44 9.55
C LEU A 59 -4.08 13.10 10.66
N GLY A 60 -4.63 13.19 11.88
CA GLY A 60 -3.98 13.78 13.05
C GLY A 60 -2.62 13.13 13.36
N CYS A 61 -2.53 11.80 13.37
CA CYS A 61 -1.29 11.05 13.60
C CYS A 61 -0.20 11.25 12.51
N TYR A 62 -0.53 11.90 11.38
CA TYR A 62 0.40 12.33 10.35
C TYR A 62 0.60 13.86 10.30
N GLY A 63 0.11 14.58 11.29
CA GLY A 63 0.23 16.04 11.40
C GLY A 63 -0.89 16.83 10.74
N GLY A 64 -1.96 16.19 10.30
CA GLY A 64 -3.18 16.87 9.82
C GLY A 64 -3.86 17.66 10.93
N THR A 65 -4.25 18.90 10.64
CA THR A 65 -4.81 19.84 11.63
C THR A 65 -6.24 20.27 11.33
N GLN A 66 -6.77 19.93 10.16
CA GLN A 66 -8.06 20.45 9.71
C GLN A 66 -9.26 19.61 10.18
N ILE A 67 -9.02 18.39 10.61
CA ILE A 67 -10.04 17.50 11.19
C ILE A 67 -9.47 16.75 12.38
N GLU A 68 -10.35 16.29 13.24
CA GLU A 68 -10.01 15.39 14.34
C GLU A 68 -10.35 13.94 13.93
N THR A 69 -9.37 13.05 14.04
CA THR A 69 -9.51 11.62 13.74
C THR A 69 -9.21 10.77 14.98
N PRO A 70 -9.96 10.95 16.08
CA PRO A 70 -9.58 10.38 17.39
C PRO A 70 -9.52 8.85 17.42
N ASN A 71 -10.30 8.15 16.60
CA ASN A 71 -10.30 6.69 16.57
C ASN A 71 -9.08 6.14 15.80
N ILE A 72 -8.73 6.78 14.69
CA ILE A 72 -7.53 6.44 13.91
C ILE A 72 -6.27 6.84 14.70
N ASP A 73 -6.27 8.02 15.34
CA ASP A 73 -5.17 8.50 16.17
C ASP A 73 -4.96 7.62 17.40
N HIS A 74 -6.04 7.09 17.99
CA HIS A 74 -5.97 6.11 19.08
C HIS A 74 -5.35 4.79 18.61
N LEU A 75 -5.75 4.28 17.42
CA LEU A 75 -5.14 3.09 16.82
C LEU A 75 -3.64 3.31 16.59
N ALA A 76 -3.24 4.48 16.10
CA ALA A 76 -1.85 4.89 15.93
C ALA A 76 -1.07 4.92 17.24
N ALA A 77 -1.68 5.46 18.31
CA ALA A 77 -1.09 5.52 19.64
C ALA A 77 -0.90 4.12 20.29
N GLU A 78 -1.69 3.14 19.90
CA GLU A 78 -1.57 1.74 20.37
C GLU A 78 -0.75 0.84 19.42
N GLY A 79 -0.23 1.38 18.31
CA GLY A 79 0.51 0.65 17.30
C GLY A 79 1.77 1.36 16.83
N VAL A 80 2.16 1.10 15.60
CA VAL A 80 3.24 1.77 14.88
C VAL A 80 2.69 2.55 13.69
N VAL A 81 3.19 3.77 13.51
CA VAL A 81 2.93 4.63 12.35
C VAL A 81 4.14 4.58 11.43
N MET A 82 3.97 4.10 10.19
CA MET A 82 4.98 4.26 9.14
C MET A 82 4.81 5.63 8.49
N THR A 83 5.75 6.55 8.72
CA THR A 83 5.63 7.93 8.21
C THR A 83 5.93 8.04 6.71
N ASN A 84 6.64 7.07 6.15
CA ASN A 84 7.08 7.02 4.76
C ASN A 84 6.61 5.74 4.06
N PHE A 85 5.30 5.53 4.00
CA PHE A 85 4.72 4.40 3.28
C PHE A 85 4.07 4.87 1.97
N TYR A 86 4.36 4.18 0.86
CA TYR A 86 4.02 4.66 -0.48
C TYR A 86 3.19 3.67 -1.28
N ALA A 87 2.23 4.19 -2.04
CA ALA A 87 1.62 3.49 -3.15
C ALA A 87 2.63 3.33 -4.29
N ASN A 88 2.99 2.10 -4.68
CA ASN A 88 3.91 1.86 -5.81
C ASN A 88 3.40 2.48 -7.12
N THR A 89 2.09 2.59 -7.25
CA THR A 89 1.42 3.36 -8.29
C THR A 89 0.26 4.12 -7.66
N PRO A 90 0.24 5.45 -7.64
CA PRO A 90 -0.86 6.20 -7.04
C PRO A 90 -2.10 6.24 -7.96
N VAL A 91 -2.65 5.06 -8.24
CA VAL A 91 -3.88 4.80 -9.03
C VAL A 91 -4.51 3.52 -8.49
N SER A 92 -5.83 3.50 -8.32
CA SER A 92 -6.51 2.45 -7.53
C SER A 92 -6.24 1.02 -7.99
N THR A 93 -6.50 0.66 -9.25
CA THR A 93 -6.31 -0.73 -9.72
C THR A 93 -4.86 -1.21 -9.54
N PRO A 94 -3.82 -0.51 -10.03
CA PRO A 94 -2.45 -1.00 -9.84
C PRO A 94 -2.01 -1.02 -8.37
N SER A 95 -2.39 -0.02 -7.56
CA SER A 95 -2.01 -0.02 -6.14
C SER A 95 -2.64 -1.18 -5.38
N ARG A 96 -3.94 -1.43 -5.59
CA ARG A 96 -4.64 -2.59 -4.99
C ARG A 96 -4.04 -3.92 -5.44
N GLY A 97 -3.62 -4.02 -6.71
CA GLY A 97 -2.89 -5.17 -7.22
C GLY A 97 -1.56 -5.38 -6.49
N CYS A 98 -0.76 -4.32 -6.30
CA CYS A 98 0.48 -4.36 -5.54
C CYS A 98 0.25 -4.84 -4.09
N PHE A 99 -0.74 -4.27 -3.41
CA PHE A 99 -1.07 -4.59 -2.02
C PHE A 99 -1.50 -6.05 -1.83
N LEU A 100 -2.33 -6.58 -2.74
CA LEU A 100 -2.84 -7.95 -2.66
C LEU A 100 -1.80 -9.01 -3.02
N SER A 101 -0.95 -8.73 -4.02
CA SER A 101 -0.06 -9.74 -4.61
C SER A 101 1.40 -9.62 -4.19
N GLY A 102 1.83 -8.47 -3.63
CA GLY A 102 3.25 -8.21 -3.35
C GLY A 102 4.11 -8.04 -4.61
N LEU A 103 3.47 -7.79 -5.78
CA LEU A 103 4.12 -7.67 -7.09
C LEU A 103 3.95 -6.25 -7.65
N TYR A 104 4.85 -5.83 -8.51
CA TYR A 104 4.71 -4.57 -9.24
C TYR A 104 3.65 -4.62 -10.34
N PRO A 105 3.14 -3.47 -10.82
CA PRO A 105 2.02 -3.42 -11.76
C PRO A 105 2.22 -4.19 -13.07
N ASN A 106 3.42 -4.20 -13.62
CA ASN A 106 3.77 -4.96 -14.82
C ASN A 106 3.81 -6.48 -14.56
N GLU A 107 4.10 -6.90 -13.33
CA GLU A 107 4.16 -8.31 -12.94
C GLU A 107 2.77 -8.87 -12.67
N HIS A 108 1.91 -8.14 -11.92
CA HIS A 108 0.54 -8.59 -11.64
C HIS A 108 -0.46 -8.26 -12.76
N GLY A 109 -0.06 -7.50 -13.81
CA GLY A 109 -0.81 -7.26 -15.03
C GLY A 109 -1.86 -6.15 -14.96
N ALA A 110 -2.28 -5.71 -13.77
CA ALA A 110 -3.27 -4.63 -13.60
C ALA A 110 -2.58 -3.26 -13.51
N PHE A 111 -1.83 -2.87 -14.54
CA PHE A 111 -0.94 -1.70 -14.56
C PHE A 111 -1.65 -0.34 -14.75
N LYS A 112 -2.97 -0.33 -14.96
CA LYS A 112 -3.83 0.85 -15.01
C LYS A 112 -5.26 0.46 -14.68
N ASN A 113 -6.12 1.44 -14.39
CA ASN A 113 -7.54 1.18 -14.22
C ASN A 113 -8.13 0.44 -15.44
N ASP A 114 -9.17 -0.33 -15.25
CA ASP A 114 -9.81 -1.18 -16.27
C ASP A 114 -8.95 -2.36 -16.77
N LYS A 115 -7.86 -2.68 -16.08
CA LYS A 115 -7.09 -3.89 -16.32
C LYS A 115 -7.36 -4.89 -15.20
N GLN A 116 -7.64 -6.12 -15.62
CA GLN A 116 -7.82 -7.23 -14.69
C GLN A 116 -6.46 -7.64 -14.11
N ILE A 117 -6.42 -7.94 -12.81
CA ILE A 117 -5.27 -8.59 -12.21
C ILE A 117 -5.14 -10.03 -12.73
N ARG A 118 -3.93 -10.51 -12.90
CA ARG A 118 -3.68 -11.91 -13.27
C ARG A 118 -4.35 -12.86 -12.28
N GLN A 119 -5.07 -13.85 -12.79
CA GLN A 119 -5.86 -14.79 -11.99
C GLN A 119 -5.05 -16.03 -11.58
N ASP A 120 -3.83 -16.18 -12.07
CA ASP A 120 -2.92 -17.30 -11.81
C ASP A 120 -1.89 -17.00 -10.70
N ILE A 121 -1.90 -15.80 -10.14
CA ILE A 121 -1.02 -15.41 -9.04
C ILE A 121 -1.71 -15.57 -7.69
N PRO A 122 -0.97 -15.99 -6.64
CA PRO A 122 -1.48 -15.98 -5.29
C PRO A 122 -1.66 -14.56 -4.76
N THR A 123 -2.56 -14.42 -3.79
CA THR A 123 -2.70 -13.22 -2.97
C THR A 123 -2.43 -13.56 -1.52
N PHE A 124 -2.15 -12.56 -0.67
CA PHE A 124 -2.01 -12.85 0.77
C PHE A 124 -3.27 -13.51 1.35
N ALA A 125 -4.46 -13.18 0.81
CA ALA A 125 -5.71 -13.79 1.25
C ALA A 125 -5.79 -15.28 0.88
N SER A 126 -5.33 -15.67 -0.32
CA SER A 126 -5.26 -17.09 -0.69
C SER A 126 -4.31 -17.89 0.19
N GLU A 127 -3.14 -17.32 0.53
CA GLU A 127 -2.19 -17.95 1.44
C GLU A 127 -2.75 -18.11 2.86
N LEU A 128 -3.45 -17.08 3.38
CA LEU A 128 -4.11 -17.15 4.68
C LEU A 128 -5.25 -18.17 4.69
N ARG A 129 -6.10 -18.20 3.64
CA ARG A 129 -7.16 -19.19 3.50
C ARG A 129 -6.59 -20.61 3.50
N ASP A 130 -5.54 -20.85 2.72
CA ASP A 130 -4.89 -22.15 2.64
C ASP A 130 -4.19 -22.55 3.96
N ALA A 131 -3.85 -21.54 4.80
CA ALA A 131 -3.38 -21.74 6.17
C ALA A 131 -4.52 -21.89 7.20
N GLY A 132 -5.78 -21.96 6.76
CA GLY A 132 -6.96 -22.22 7.60
C GLY A 132 -7.62 -20.98 8.19
N TYR A 133 -7.45 -19.80 7.57
CA TYR A 133 -8.23 -18.62 7.90
C TYR A 133 -9.54 -18.58 7.14
N THR A 134 -10.62 -18.19 7.79
CA THR A 134 -11.85 -17.74 7.12
C THR A 134 -11.65 -16.32 6.65
N THR A 135 -11.86 -16.06 5.35
CA THR A 135 -11.46 -14.79 4.72
C THR A 135 -12.66 -14.02 4.21
N GLY A 136 -12.80 -12.75 4.56
CA GLY A 136 -13.92 -11.88 4.15
C GLY A 136 -13.44 -10.56 3.53
N TYR A 137 -14.10 -10.12 2.45
CA TYR A 137 -13.82 -8.86 1.76
C TYR A 137 -15.09 -8.03 1.58
N PHE A 138 -15.08 -6.78 2.06
CA PHE A 138 -16.24 -5.91 2.09
C PHE A 138 -15.89 -4.54 1.53
N GLY A 139 -16.45 -4.17 0.38
CA GLY A 139 -16.29 -2.85 -0.21
C GLY A 139 -15.72 -2.81 -1.62
N LYS A 140 -14.92 -1.78 -1.94
CA LYS A 140 -14.39 -1.55 -3.28
C LYS A 140 -13.34 -2.59 -3.66
N TRP A 141 -13.56 -3.28 -4.78
CA TRP A 141 -12.62 -4.27 -5.34
C TRP A 141 -11.71 -3.68 -6.42
N HIS A 142 -12.25 -3.27 -7.53
CA HIS A 142 -11.60 -2.58 -8.66
C HIS A 142 -10.45 -3.36 -9.37
N LEU A 143 -10.49 -4.70 -9.36
CA LEU A 143 -9.47 -5.55 -9.97
C LEU A 143 -10.01 -6.51 -11.05
N ASP A 144 -11.31 -6.47 -11.33
CA ASP A 144 -11.96 -7.35 -12.31
C ASP A 144 -11.91 -6.83 -13.76
N GLY A 145 -11.25 -5.69 -13.99
CA GLY A 145 -11.21 -5.04 -15.30
C GLY A 145 -12.46 -4.25 -15.64
N ASN A 146 -12.72 -4.03 -16.94
CA ASN A 146 -13.84 -3.20 -17.39
C ASN A 146 -15.11 -4.03 -17.63
N PRO A 147 -16.15 -3.93 -16.79
CA PRO A 147 -17.38 -4.71 -16.93
C PRO A 147 -18.18 -4.40 -18.21
N LYS A 148 -17.89 -3.29 -18.90
CA LYS A 148 -18.55 -2.92 -20.17
C LYS A 148 -17.95 -3.61 -21.38
N ARG A 149 -16.85 -4.37 -21.24
CA ARG A 149 -16.23 -5.09 -22.35
C ARG A 149 -16.76 -6.52 -22.41
N PRO A 150 -17.27 -6.99 -23.58
CA PRO A 150 -17.68 -8.38 -23.75
C PRO A 150 -16.53 -9.34 -23.43
N GLY A 151 -16.84 -10.45 -22.76
CA GLY A 151 -15.87 -11.49 -22.43
C GLY A 151 -15.11 -11.27 -21.11
N TRP A 152 -15.41 -10.24 -20.35
CA TRP A 152 -14.87 -10.05 -19.02
C TRP A 152 -15.73 -10.74 -17.97
N ASP A 153 -15.13 -11.64 -17.24
CA ASP A 153 -15.77 -12.22 -16.05
C ASP A 153 -15.63 -11.24 -14.89
N ILE A 154 -16.68 -10.45 -14.66
CA ILE A 154 -16.76 -9.53 -13.53
C ILE A 154 -16.83 -10.25 -12.17
N ARG A 155 -17.07 -11.56 -12.21
CA ARG A 155 -17.12 -12.40 -11.02
C ARG A 155 -15.78 -13.04 -10.70
N GLY A 156 -14.70 -12.73 -11.42
CA GLY A 156 -13.34 -13.23 -11.25
C GLY A 156 -13.15 -14.35 -10.22
N LYS A 157 -12.07 -15.04 -10.21
CA LYS A 157 -11.77 -15.98 -9.11
C LYS A 157 -11.86 -15.24 -7.77
N ASP A 158 -12.20 -15.95 -6.73
CA ASP A 158 -12.34 -15.41 -5.37
C ASP A 158 -11.07 -14.71 -4.85
N MET A 159 -9.92 -14.95 -5.49
CA MET A 159 -8.60 -14.40 -5.14
C MET A 159 -8.26 -14.62 -3.66
N GLY A 160 -8.78 -15.70 -3.08
CA GLY A 160 -8.57 -16.07 -1.68
C GLY A 160 -9.65 -15.61 -0.71
N TRP A 161 -10.70 -14.94 -1.16
CA TRP A 161 -11.79 -14.47 -0.30
C TRP A 161 -12.96 -15.45 -0.31
N SER A 162 -13.24 -16.08 0.85
CA SER A 162 -14.33 -17.06 1.02
C SER A 162 -15.70 -16.37 1.03
N ASP A 163 -15.80 -15.19 1.64
CA ASP A 163 -16.94 -14.28 1.55
C ASP A 163 -16.51 -12.96 0.91
N ARG A 164 -17.26 -12.52 -0.11
CA ARG A 164 -16.97 -11.28 -0.81
C ARG A 164 -18.22 -10.49 -1.12
N THR A 165 -18.43 -9.41 -0.38
CA THR A 165 -19.45 -8.40 -0.67
C THR A 165 -18.78 -7.15 -1.23
N SER A 166 -18.61 -7.08 -2.56
CA SER A 166 -17.84 -6.02 -3.20
C SER A 166 -18.71 -5.07 -4.01
N MET A 167 -18.32 -3.79 -4.02
CA MET A 167 -18.87 -2.82 -4.94
C MET A 167 -18.40 -3.10 -6.37
N TYR A 168 -19.24 -2.71 -7.31
CA TYR A 168 -18.91 -2.68 -8.73
C TYR A 168 -17.62 -1.89 -9.00
N SER A 169 -16.80 -2.38 -9.94
CA SER A 169 -15.47 -1.83 -10.24
C SER A 169 -15.45 -0.36 -10.64
N PHE A 170 -16.57 0.20 -11.11
CA PHE A 170 -16.66 1.59 -11.62
C PHE A 170 -17.59 2.49 -10.83
N GLY A 171 -18.21 2.02 -9.76
CA GLY A 171 -19.17 2.79 -9.01
C GLY A 171 -18.57 3.32 -7.72
N HIS A 172 -18.39 4.63 -7.62
CA HIS A 172 -18.27 5.29 -6.33
C HIS A 172 -19.67 5.76 -5.96
N TYR A 173 -20.49 4.81 -5.56
CA TYR A 173 -21.87 5.08 -5.16
C TYR A 173 -21.88 5.70 -3.77
N LYS A 174 -22.77 6.67 -3.58
CA LYS A 174 -22.97 7.30 -2.27
C LYS A 174 -24.23 6.76 -1.57
N THR A 175 -24.93 5.84 -2.18
CA THR A 175 -25.95 4.99 -1.57
C THR A 175 -25.87 3.58 -2.15
N ILE A 176 -26.19 2.55 -1.36
CA ILE A 176 -26.12 1.15 -1.80
C ILE A 176 -27.25 0.77 -2.79
N GLU A 177 -28.32 1.55 -2.85
CA GLU A 177 -29.43 1.37 -3.79
C GLU A 177 -29.10 1.83 -5.20
N ALA A 178 -27.99 2.56 -5.39
CA ALA A 178 -27.57 2.98 -6.71
C ALA A 178 -27.36 1.79 -7.63
N GLN A 179 -28.01 1.82 -8.79
CA GLN A 179 -27.98 0.71 -9.74
C GLN A 179 -26.59 0.52 -10.35
N PRO A 180 -26.08 -0.72 -10.47
CA PRO A 180 -24.84 -0.99 -11.16
C PRO A 180 -24.85 -0.43 -12.59
N GLY A 181 -23.86 0.39 -12.92
CA GLY A 181 -23.72 1.01 -14.24
C GLY A 181 -24.32 2.39 -14.38
N THR A 182 -25.11 2.88 -13.41
CA THR A 182 -25.50 4.28 -13.33
C THR A 182 -24.35 5.10 -12.78
N HIS A 183 -24.17 6.32 -13.31
CA HIS A 183 -23.10 7.19 -12.82
C HIS A 183 -23.58 7.90 -11.55
N PRO A 184 -22.91 7.73 -10.39
CA PRO A 184 -23.40 8.27 -9.11
C PRO A 184 -23.57 9.79 -9.12
N LYS A 185 -22.90 10.51 -10.02
CA LYS A 185 -23.08 11.97 -10.21
C LYS A 185 -24.49 12.37 -10.63
N PHE A 186 -25.31 11.44 -11.12
CA PHE A 186 -26.63 11.73 -11.67
C PHE A 186 -27.79 11.20 -10.82
N GLU A 187 -27.51 10.39 -9.81
CA GLU A 187 -28.54 9.88 -8.91
C GLU A 187 -28.76 10.85 -7.75
N LYS A 188 -29.69 11.76 -7.96
CA LYS A 188 -30.16 12.71 -6.93
C LYS A 188 -31.35 12.18 -6.12
N SER A 189 -31.79 10.95 -6.36
CA SER A 189 -33.11 10.51 -5.94
C SER A 189 -33.16 9.86 -4.56
N VAL A 190 -32.03 9.38 -4.02
CA VAL A 190 -31.99 8.73 -2.71
C VAL A 190 -31.09 9.54 -1.78
N ALA A 191 -31.67 10.01 -0.66
CA ALA A 191 -30.89 10.67 0.37
C ALA A 191 -29.99 9.66 1.09
N ALA A 192 -28.70 9.99 1.23
CA ALA A 192 -27.78 9.14 1.98
C ALA A 192 -28.07 9.22 3.48
N SER A 193 -28.15 8.06 4.12
CA SER A 193 -28.36 7.87 5.57
C SER A 193 -27.33 6.86 6.12
N ALA A 194 -27.31 6.65 7.42
CA ALA A 194 -26.40 5.64 8.02
C ALA A 194 -26.70 4.21 7.53
N GLU A 195 -27.94 3.92 7.14
CA GLU A 195 -28.37 2.59 6.70
C GLU A 195 -27.94 2.27 5.26
N ASN A 196 -27.75 3.30 4.42
CA ASN A 196 -27.48 3.11 3.00
C ASN A 196 -26.17 3.76 2.51
N TYR A 197 -25.44 4.48 3.36
CA TYR A 197 -24.17 5.07 2.99
C TYR A 197 -23.07 3.97 2.95
N PRO A 198 -22.30 3.83 1.86
CA PRO A 198 -21.43 2.69 1.67
C PRO A 198 -20.41 2.46 2.79
N THR A 199 -19.80 3.50 3.32
CA THR A 199 -18.83 3.38 4.42
C THR A 199 -19.45 2.74 5.65
N ASP A 200 -20.66 3.16 6.05
CA ASP A 200 -21.38 2.57 7.18
C ASP A 200 -21.82 1.13 6.87
N TRP A 201 -22.42 0.93 5.71
CA TRP A 201 -22.97 -0.37 5.31
C TRP A 201 -21.92 -1.47 5.19
N PHE A 202 -20.74 -1.16 4.58
CA PHE A 202 -19.66 -2.14 4.50
C PHE A 202 -19.01 -2.40 5.86
N THR A 203 -18.97 -1.39 6.74
CA THR A 203 -18.53 -1.59 8.13
C THR A 203 -19.46 -2.56 8.86
N ASP A 204 -20.79 -2.44 8.69
CA ASP A 204 -21.75 -3.38 9.24
C ASP A 204 -21.58 -4.81 8.70
N ARG A 205 -21.27 -4.97 7.42
CA ARG A 205 -20.97 -6.30 6.84
C ARG A 205 -19.70 -6.89 7.39
N ALA A 206 -18.65 -6.08 7.57
CA ALA A 206 -17.39 -6.54 8.18
C ALA A 206 -17.59 -6.95 9.65
N ILE A 207 -18.36 -6.18 10.43
CA ILE A 207 -18.69 -6.52 11.83
C ILE A 207 -19.51 -7.81 11.87
N ALA A 208 -20.52 -7.97 11.02
CA ALA A 208 -21.34 -9.18 10.97
C ALA A 208 -20.51 -10.43 10.64
N PHE A 209 -19.59 -10.33 9.67
CA PHE A 209 -18.65 -11.40 9.34
C PHE A 209 -17.75 -11.76 10.53
N ILE A 210 -17.19 -10.75 11.23
CA ILE A 210 -16.36 -11.00 12.41
C ILE A 210 -17.18 -11.66 13.53
N GLU A 211 -18.43 -11.25 13.75
CA GLU A 211 -19.33 -11.88 14.72
C GLU A 211 -19.61 -13.35 14.39
N GLU A 212 -19.88 -13.66 13.12
CA GLU A 212 -20.14 -15.02 12.65
C GLU A 212 -18.92 -15.94 12.83
N HIS A 213 -17.70 -15.39 12.67
CA HIS A 213 -16.45 -16.15 12.71
C HIS A 213 -15.57 -15.84 13.93
N LYS A 214 -16.12 -15.27 15.00
CA LYS A 214 -15.36 -14.83 16.19
C LYS A 214 -14.62 -15.95 16.94
N ASP A 215 -15.10 -17.18 16.79
CA ASP A 215 -14.53 -18.39 17.41
C ASP A 215 -13.53 -19.09 16.46
N GLU A 216 -13.36 -18.60 15.25
CA GLU A 216 -12.42 -19.06 14.24
C GLU A 216 -11.24 -18.08 14.09
N ARG A 217 -10.28 -18.44 13.24
CA ARG A 217 -9.28 -17.49 12.75
C ARG A 217 -9.81 -16.85 11.49
N PHE A 218 -9.90 -15.53 11.50
CA PHE A 218 -10.39 -14.78 10.35
C PHE A 218 -9.36 -13.79 9.82
N CYS A 219 -9.48 -13.49 8.52
CA CYS A 219 -8.90 -12.34 7.86
C CYS A 219 -10.01 -11.54 7.20
N ALA A 220 -10.33 -10.37 7.73
CA ALA A 220 -11.33 -9.46 7.19
C ALA A 220 -10.68 -8.25 6.55
N MET A 221 -11.09 -7.88 5.34
CA MET A 221 -10.69 -6.64 4.67
C MET A 221 -11.90 -5.75 4.44
N LEU A 222 -11.96 -4.64 5.17
CA LEU A 222 -12.92 -3.56 4.95
C LEU A 222 -12.31 -2.55 3.98
N SER A 223 -12.76 -2.57 2.74
CA SER A 223 -12.27 -1.72 1.65
C SER A 223 -13.22 -0.56 1.41
N ILE A 224 -13.02 0.52 2.15
CA ILE A 224 -13.87 1.71 2.18
C ILE A 224 -13.73 2.48 0.85
N PRO A 225 -14.85 2.80 0.15
CA PRO A 225 -14.80 3.55 -1.11
C PRO A 225 -14.51 5.04 -0.93
N ASP A 226 -14.70 5.56 0.28
CA ASP A 226 -14.37 6.94 0.63
C ASP A 226 -12.88 7.08 1.01
N PRO A 227 -12.34 8.30 0.97
CA PRO A 227 -12.94 9.57 0.55
C PRO A 227 -12.82 9.89 -0.95
N HIS A 228 -12.88 8.89 -1.83
CA HIS A 228 -12.83 9.09 -3.29
C HIS A 228 -14.07 9.83 -3.81
N GLY A 229 -13.87 10.79 -4.71
CA GLY A 229 -14.99 11.49 -5.35
C GLY A 229 -15.97 10.59 -6.12
N PRO A 230 -17.25 10.97 -6.25
CA PRO A 230 -17.78 12.31 -6.00
C PRO A 230 -17.75 12.65 -4.52
N TYR A 231 -17.21 13.83 -4.17
CA TYR A 231 -17.08 14.27 -2.78
C TYR A 231 -18.46 14.63 -2.24
N GLN A 232 -19.09 13.66 -1.61
CA GLN A 232 -20.44 13.74 -1.06
C GLN A 232 -20.53 12.76 0.11
N VAL A 233 -20.89 13.26 1.27
CA VAL A 233 -21.06 12.45 2.47
C VAL A 233 -22.46 12.67 3.05
N ARG A 234 -22.96 11.69 3.78
CA ARG A 234 -24.23 11.79 4.47
C ARG A 234 -24.22 12.77 5.65
N PRO A 235 -25.39 13.26 6.08
CA PRO A 235 -25.50 13.96 7.35
C PRO A 235 -25.03 13.09 8.54
N PRO A 236 -24.45 13.68 9.59
CA PRO A 236 -24.21 15.12 9.77
C PRO A 236 -22.87 15.61 9.17
N TYR A 237 -22.07 14.73 8.56
CA TYR A 237 -20.71 15.00 8.09
C TYR A 237 -20.65 15.99 6.93
N ASP A 238 -21.72 16.11 6.15
CA ASP A 238 -21.87 16.98 4.99
C ASP A 238 -21.77 18.50 5.31
N THR A 239 -21.98 18.85 6.58
CA THR A 239 -21.97 20.24 7.06
C THR A 239 -20.92 20.54 8.11
N MET A 240 -20.17 19.53 8.58
CA MET A 240 -19.19 19.69 9.67
C MET A 240 -18.02 20.63 9.33
N TYR A 241 -17.60 20.66 8.09
CA TYR A 241 -16.43 21.42 7.63
C TYR A 241 -16.84 22.44 6.55
N PRO A 242 -17.39 23.63 6.91
CA PRO A 242 -17.87 24.58 5.92
C PRO A 242 -16.77 25.02 4.95
N PRO A 243 -16.99 25.08 3.63
CA PRO A 243 -15.96 25.37 2.62
C PRO A 243 -15.16 26.66 2.89
N ARG A 244 -15.79 27.66 3.52
CA ARG A 244 -15.12 28.92 3.88
C ARG A 244 -14.04 28.80 4.96
N GLN A 245 -14.10 27.72 5.78
CA GLN A 245 -13.16 27.44 6.87
C GLN A 245 -12.08 26.45 6.45
N VAL A 246 -12.20 25.85 5.27
CA VAL A 246 -11.22 24.89 4.76
C VAL A 246 -9.95 25.63 4.35
N GLU A 247 -8.84 25.24 4.93
CA GLU A 247 -7.51 25.75 4.59
C GLU A 247 -7.04 25.15 3.25
N LEU A 248 -6.46 26.01 2.42
CA LEU A 248 -5.84 25.60 1.16
C LEU A 248 -4.36 25.32 1.41
N PRO A 249 -3.76 24.36 0.68
CA PRO A 249 -2.35 24.04 0.86
C PRO A 249 -1.45 25.21 0.44
N ALA A 250 -0.34 25.41 1.13
CA ALA A 250 0.63 26.46 0.81
C ALA A 250 1.16 26.34 -0.62
N THR A 251 1.43 25.13 -1.08
CA THR A 251 1.92 24.82 -2.43
C THR A 251 0.96 25.23 -3.55
N LEU A 252 -0.31 25.52 -3.23
CA LEU A 252 -1.28 26.06 -4.20
C LEU A 252 -0.89 27.45 -4.70
N THR A 253 -0.31 28.27 -3.81
CA THR A 253 0.01 29.69 -4.10
C THR A 253 1.49 29.93 -4.32
N GLU A 254 2.35 29.04 -3.87
CA GLU A 254 3.79 29.11 -4.06
C GLU A 254 4.18 28.77 -5.50
N GLU A 255 5.19 29.45 -6.02
CA GLU A 255 5.70 29.20 -7.36
C GLU A 255 6.72 28.06 -7.32
N PRO A 256 6.55 27.01 -8.13
CA PRO A 256 7.56 25.99 -8.29
C PRO A 256 8.80 26.59 -8.98
N ARG A 257 9.96 26.00 -8.71
CA ARG A 257 11.22 26.46 -9.29
C ARG A 257 11.92 25.35 -10.08
N ASN A 258 12.71 25.77 -11.04
CA ASN A 258 13.56 24.91 -11.86
C ASN A 258 12.78 23.84 -12.63
N ASP A 259 11.80 24.28 -13.43
CA ASP A 259 11.09 23.39 -14.36
C ASP A 259 10.41 22.16 -13.71
N HIS A 260 9.68 22.40 -12.65
CA HIS A 260 8.91 21.35 -11.98
C HIS A 260 7.71 20.90 -12.82
N PHE A 261 7.85 19.85 -13.62
CA PHE A 261 6.87 19.45 -14.65
C PHE A 261 5.57 18.82 -14.14
N PHE A 262 5.46 18.53 -12.83
CA PHE A 262 4.20 18.10 -12.22
C PHE A 262 3.35 19.26 -11.69
N TYR A 263 3.86 20.46 -11.72
CA TYR A 263 3.08 21.63 -11.33
C TYR A 263 2.03 21.98 -12.39
N ASN A 264 0.84 22.35 -11.95
CA ASN A 264 -0.22 22.73 -12.88
C ASN A 264 -0.23 24.24 -13.15
N GLU A 265 0.24 24.65 -14.32
CA GLU A 265 0.30 26.06 -14.75
C GLU A 265 -1.07 26.65 -15.14
N THR A 266 -2.19 26.05 -14.74
CA THR A 266 -3.53 26.55 -15.12
C THR A 266 -3.90 27.89 -14.47
N ARG A 267 -3.10 28.38 -13.52
CA ARG A 267 -3.26 29.66 -12.83
C ARG A 267 -3.59 30.84 -13.72
N ASN A 268 -2.92 30.94 -14.87
CA ASN A 268 -3.00 32.06 -15.78
C ASN A 268 -3.99 31.82 -16.93
N LYS A 269 -4.66 30.68 -16.97
CA LYS A 269 -5.63 30.38 -18.01
C LYS A 269 -6.99 30.99 -17.67
N ILE A 270 -7.63 31.55 -18.65
CA ILE A 270 -9.01 32.06 -18.55
C ILE A 270 -9.94 31.03 -19.17
N ASP A 271 -10.93 30.57 -18.42
CA ASP A 271 -12.01 29.78 -18.98
C ASP A 271 -12.85 30.64 -19.94
N ARG A 272 -12.77 30.32 -21.23
CA ARG A 272 -13.46 31.03 -22.30
C ARG A 272 -14.99 31.02 -22.19
N ARG A 273 -15.56 30.07 -21.40
CA ARG A 273 -17.02 29.98 -21.23
C ARG A 273 -17.53 30.88 -20.11
N SER A 274 -16.81 30.99 -19.03
CA SER A 274 -17.23 31.74 -17.84
C SER A 274 -16.64 33.13 -17.75
N GLY A 275 -15.61 33.46 -18.55
CA GLY A 275 -14.84 34.71 -18.45
C GLY A 275 -14.06 34.83 -17.14
N LYS A 276 -14.02 33.78 -16.31
CA LYS A 276 -13.31 33.76 -15.03
C LYS A 276 -11.96 33.08 -15.20
N SER A 277 -11.02 33.45 -14.36
CA SER A 277 -9.75 32.72 -14.34
C SER A 277 -10.01 31.25 -13.96
N GLU A 278 -9.36 30.35 -14.64
CA GLU A 278 -9.43 28.91 -14.34
C GLU A 278 -8.98 28.66 -12.89
N TYR A 279 -8.07 29.50 -12.39
CA TYR A 279 -7.60 29.49 -11.02
C TYR A 279 -8.71 29.80 -10.00
N ASP A 280 -9.55 30.83 -10.22
CA ASP A 280 -10.67 31.10 -9.29
C ASP A 280 -11.72 30.00 -9.26
N LEU A 281 -11.91 29.32 -10.38
CA LEU A 281 -12.77 28.14 -10.46
C LEU A 281 -12.17 26.98 -9.67
N ILE A 282 -10.86 26.76 -9.81
CA ILE A 282 -10.12 25.74 -9.06
C ILE A 282 -10.24 26.01 -7.56
N LEU A 283 -9.97 27.22 -7.10
CA LEU A 283 -10.04 27.57 -5.67
C LEU A 283 -11.41 27.27 -5.05
N ARG A 284 -12.49 27.63 -5.73
CA ARG A 284 -13.85 27.35 -5.26
C ARG A 284 -14.15 25.87 -5.24
N ASN A 285 -13.75 25.15 -6.27
CA ASN A 285 -13.96 23.71 -6.36
C ASN A 285 -13.14 22.98 -5.31
N ILE A 286 -11.87 23.34 -5.11
CA ILE A 286 -11.02 22.75 -4.07
C ILE A 286 -11.67 22.94 -2.69
N ARG A 287 -12.12 24.14 -2.33
CA ARG A 287 -12.74 24.38 -1.02
C ARG A 287 -14.00 23.54 -0.81
N ARG A 288 -14.85 23.45 -1.84
CA ARG A 288 -16.07 22.63 -1.79
C ARG A 288 -15.74 21.16 -1.66
N ASP A 289 -14.85 20.67 -2.52
CA ASP A 289 -14.53 19.25 -2.60
C ASP A 289 -13.74 18.80 -1.36
N LYS A 290 -12.80 19.64 -0.88
CA LYS A 290 -12.05 19.38 0.35
C LYS A 290 -12.94 19.41 1.60
N SER A 291 -13.95 20.27 1.64
CA SER A 291 -14.97 20.28 2.71
C SER A 291 -15.67 18.94 2.83
N ALA A 292 -16.17 18.39 1.72
CA ALA A 292 -16.83 17.10 1.71
C ALA A 292 -15.83 15.94 1.96
N TYR A 293 -14.62 16.02 1.41
CA TYR A 293 -13.54 15.05 1.63
C TYR A 293 -13.19 14.93 3.14
N LEU A 294 -13.10 16.03 3.86
CA LEU A 294 -12.89 16.03 5.30
C LEU A 294 -14.08 15.40 6.05
N GLY A 295 -15.31 15.67 5.61
CA GLY A 295 -16.50 15.01 6.13
C GLY A 295 -16.51 13.50 5.89
N GLU A 296 -16.11 13.05 4.71
CA GLU A 296 -15.95 11.63 4.38
C GLU A 296 -14.91 10.97 5.30
N ILE A 297 -13.78 11.63 5.57
CA ILE A 297 -12.74 11.11 6.49
C ILE A 297 -13.27 11.03 7.92
N LYS A 298 -14.06 12.01 8.37
CA LYS A 298 -14.68 11.94 9.70
C LYS A 298 -15.66 10.78 9.81
N CYS A 299 -16.42 10.50 8.76
CA CYS A 299 -17.28 9.31 8.70
C CYS A 299 -16.45 8.01 8.75
N ILE A 300 -15.31 7.96 8.07
CA ILE A 300 -14.36 6.83 8.16
C ILE A 300 -13.86 6.67 9.59
N ASP A 301 -13.40 7.73 10.23
CA ASP A 301 -12.90 7.70 11.61
C ASP A 301 -13.93 7.12 12.60
N ASP A 302 -15.18 7.57 12.50
CA ASP A 302 -16.27 7.08 13.36
C ASP A 302 -16.56 5.59 13.09
N ASN A 303 -16.47 5.13 11.86
CA ASN A 303 -16.62 3.72 11.50
C ASN A 303 -15.43 2.86 11.96
N VAL A 304 -14.21 3.39 11.94
CA VAL A 304 -13.05 2.76 12.61
C VAL A 304 -13.33 2.58 14.10
N GLY A 305 -13.88 3.60 14.75
CA GLY A 305 -14.31 3.52 16.16
C GLY A 305 -15.34 2.42 16.42
N ARG A 306 -16.33 2.26 15.52
CA ARG A 306 -17.37 1.22 15.63
C ARG A 306 -16.78 -0.19 15.58
N ILE A 307 -15.93 -0.49 14.59
CA ILE A 307 -15.36 -1.83 14.44
C ILE A 307 -14.35 -2.15 15.56
N ILE A 308 -13.55 -1.17 16.01
CA ILE A 308 -12.65 -1.32 17.16
C ILE A 308 -13.44 -1.59 18.44
N SER A 309 -14.53 -0.84 18.68
CA SER A 309 -15.40 -1.04 19.84
C SER A 309 -15.99 -2.43 19.84
N TYR A 310 -16.44 -2.92 18.70
CA TYR A 310 -16.92 -4.29 18.56
C TYR A 310 -15.83 -5.32 18.91
N LEU A 311 -14.62 -5.18 18.35
CA LEU A 311 -13.50 -6.10 18.67
C LEU A 311 -13.15 -6.12 20.16
N LYS A 312 -13.21 -4.96 20.84
CA LYS A 312 -13.01 -4.85 22.30
C LYS A 312 -14.11 -5.60 23.07
N GLN A 313 -15.37 -5.39 22.71
CA GLN A 313 -16.52 -6.07 23.34
C GLN A 313 -16.49 -7.59 23.15
N ALA A 314 -16.06 -8.05 21.96
CA ALA A 314 -15.94 -9.47 21.65
C ALA A 314 -14.67 -10.13 22.23
N GLY A 315 -13.79 -9.38 22.91
CA GLY A 315 -12.50 -9.89 23.42
C GLY A 315 -11.50 -10.30 22.34
N LEU A 316 -11.65 -9.73 21.14
CA LEU A 316 -10.82 -10.05 19.96
C LEU A 316 -9.69 -9.04 19.72
N TYR A 317 -9.79 -7.84 20.32
CA TYR A 317 -8.95 -6.70 19.99
C TYR A 317 -7.45 -6.97 20.09
N ASP A 318 -6.99 -7.63 21.20
CA ASP A 318 -5.58 -7.93 21.43
C ASP A 318 -5.09 -9.20 20.71
N ARG A 319 -6.02 -9.94 20.12
CA ARG A 319 -5.73 -11.13 19.30
C ARG A 319 -5.81 -10.85 17.80
N THR A 320 -6.02 -9.60 17.41
CA THR A 320 -6.19 -9.19 16.00
C THR A 320 -5.06 -8.25 15.60
N ILE A 321 -4.39 -8.55 14.50
CA ILE A 321 -3.56 -7.60 13.78
C ILE A 321 -4.50 -6.63 13.08
N ILE A 322 -4.42 -5.35 13.40
CA ILE A 322 -5.23 -4.31 12.77
C ILE A 322 -4.32 -3.44 11.91
N VAL A 323 -4.65 -3.34 10.62
CA VAL A 323 -3.93 -2.50 9.64
C VAL A 323 -4.88 -1.45 9.12
N PHE A 324 -4.47 -0.18 9.17
CA PHE A 324 -5.18 0.94 8.55
C PHE A 324 -4.30 1.55 7.46
N THR A 325 -4.82 1.63 6.22
CA THR A 325 -4.09 2.12 5.06
C THR A 325 -5.02 2.64 3.95
N ALA A 326 -4.43 3.06 2.83
CA ALA A 326 -5.15 3.49 1.62
C ALA A 326 -4.49 2.95 0.35
N ASP A 327 -5.19 3.05 -0.79
CA ASP A 327 -4.60 2.68 -2.08
C ASP A 327 -3.73 3.79 -2.70
N HIS A 328 -4.07 5.05 -2.50
CA HIS A 328 -3.30 6.26 -2.85
C HIS A 328 -3.90 7.47 -2.17
N GLY A 329 -3.22 8.61 -2.24
CA GLY A 329 -3.73 9.87 -1.72
C GLY A 329 -4.52 10.69 -2.74
N ASP A 330 -4.75 11.95 -2.39
CA ASP A 330 -5.35 12.99 -3.24
C ASP A 330 -4.59 14.29 -3.09
N MET A 331 -4.35 14.96 -4.21
CA MET A 331 -3.65 16.25 -4.25
C MET A 331 -4.40 17.39 -3.57
N MET A 332 -5.73 17.38 -3.58
CA MET A 332 -6.63 18.35 -2.91
C MET A 332 -6.13 19.81 -2.94
N GLY A 333 -5.59 20.23 -4.08
CA GLY A 333 -5.06 21.57 -4.30
C GLY A 333 -3.54 21.69 -4.20
N GLU A 334 -2.84 20.71 -3.66
CA GLU A 334 -1.38 20.70 -3.68
C GLU A 334 -0.85 20.87 -5.11
N HIS A 335 0.12 21.78 -5.30
CA HIS A 335 0.67 22.13 -6.61
C HIS A 335 -0.40 22.53 -7.65
N ALA A 336 -1.50 23.17 -7.21
CA ALA A 336 -2.67 23.51 -8.03
C ALA A 336 -3.31 22.28 -8.74
N ARG A 337 -3.20 21.09 -8.16
CA ARG A 337 -3.72 19.83 -8.69
C ARG A 337 -4.84 19.26 -7.82
N MET A 338 -5.67 18.49 -8.48
CA MET A 338 -6.67 17.60 -7.86
C MET A 338 -6.36 16.16 -8.21
N ALA A 339 -6.91 15.24 -7.44
CA ALA A 339 -6.81 13.80 -7.64
C ALA A 339 -5.36 13.26 -7.49
N LYS A 340 -4.89 12.42 -8.40
CA LYS A 340 -3.78 11.49 -8.20
C LYS A 340 -2.96 11.27 -9.48
N ALA A 341 -2.20 10.17 -9.53
CA ALA A 341 -1.35 9.72 -10.65
C ALA A 341 -0.06 10.53 -10.83
N VAL A 342 0.35 11.29 -9.83
CA VAL A 342 1.62 12.01 -9.77
C VAL A 342 2.48 11.48 -8.62
N PRO A 343 3.82 11.61 -8.68
CA PRO A 343 4.73 11.06 -7.66
C PRO A 343 4.81 11.90 -6.38
N LEU A 344 4.07 13.01 -6.31
CA LEU A 344 4.12 13.95 -5.20
C LEU A 344 3.50 13.36 -3.92
N GLU A 345 3.95 13.83 -2.76
CA GLU A 345 3.60 13.25 -1.45
C GLU A 345 2.09 13.13 -1.25
N ALA A 346 1.31 14.17 -1.58
CA ALA A 346 -0.14 14.15 -1.39
C ALA A 346 -0.86 13.06 -2.20
N SER A 347 -0.28 12.62 -3.33
CA SER A 347 -0.80 11.54 -4.17
C SER A 347 -0.22 10.18 -3.84
N ALA A 348 1.08 10.09 -3.57
CA ALA A 348 1.80 8.82 -3.48
C ALA A 348 2.01 8.31 -2.06
N ARG A 349 2.16 9.21 -1.05
CA ARG A 349 2.32 8.83 0.35
C ARG A 349 0.98 8.58 0.99
N ILE A 350 0.81 7.39 1.54
CA ILE A 350 -0.44 6.90 2.14
C ILE A 350 -0.24 6.58 3.63
N PRO A 351 -1.31 6.59 4.44
CA PRO A 351 -1.21 6.12 5.80
C PRO A 351 -0.90 4.62 5.84
N PHE A 352 -0.10 4.21 6.80
CA PHE A 352 0.11 2.81 7.15
C PHE A 352 0.34 2.70 8.65
N ILE A 353 -0.69 2.21 9.35
CA ILE A 353 -0.73 2.05 10.79
C ILE A 353 -0.96 0.57 11.06
N VAL A 354 -0.12 -0.03 11.91
CA VAL A 354 -0.26 -1.44 12.29
C VAL A 354 -0.29 -1.55 13.81
N ARG A 355 -1.34 -2.18 14.32
CA ARG A 355 -1.45 -2.52 15.74
C ARG A 355 -1.48 -4.03 15.93
N TYR A 356 -0.57 -4.53 16.72
CA TYR A 356 -0.59 -5.91 17.25
C TYR A 356 0.25 -5.98 18.53
N PRO A 357 -0.34 -5.86 19.73
CA PRO A 357 0.39 -5.62 20.98
C PRO A 357 1.33 -6.76 21.39
N LYS A 358 1.16 -7.97 20.85
CA LYS A 358 2.07 -9.09 21.11
C LYS A 358 3.45 -8.93 20.48
N LEU A 359 3.58 -8.22 19.37
CA LEU A 359 4.81 -8.08 18.60
C LEU A 359 5.22 -6.64 18.34
N ILE A 360 4.27 -5.73 18.24
CA ILE A 360 4.46 -4.34 17.80
C ILE A 360 4.37 -3.41 19.01
N PRO A 361 5.43 -2.64 19.32
CA PRO A 361 5.42 -1.67 20.41
C PRO A 361 4.39 -0.56 20.17
N ALA A 362 3.60 -0.22 21.18
CA ALA A 362 2.65 0.87 21.10
C ALA A 362 3.34 2.24 21.02
N GLY A 363 2.70 3.20 20.33
CA GLY A 363 3.12 4.59 20.24
C GLY A 363 4.44 4.81 19.51
N SER A 364 4.82 3.89 18.63
CA SER A 364 6.06 4.00 17.87
C SER A 364 5.84 4.61 16.49
N HIS A 365 6.88 5.30 15.99
CA HIS A 365 6.93 5.85 14.64
C HIS A 365 8.15 5.27 13.92
N SER A 366 7.95 4.89 12.66
CA SER A 366 9.04 4.45 11.81
C SER A 366 9.18 5.40 10.61
N GLU A 367 10.38 5.94 10.41
CA GLU A 367 10.71 6.79 9.27
C GLU A 367 11.23 5.99 8.07
N HIS A 368 11.32 4.67 8.19
CA HIS A 368 11.73 3.80 7.10
C HIS A 368 10.78 3.92 5.91
N VAL A 369 11.36 3.93 4.72
CA VAL A 369 10.62 3.99 3.45
C VAL A 369 10.19 2.59 3.08
N ALA A 370 8.89 2.42 2.82
CA ALA A 370 8.29 1.16 2.41
C ALA A 370 7.11 1.40 1.44
N SER A 371 6.55 0.35 0.87
CA SER A 371 5.50 0.47 -0.13
C SER A 371 4.48 -0.68 -0.11
N CYS A 372 3.41 -0.55 -0.89
CA CYS A 372 2.31 -1.52 -0.91
C CYS A 372 2.73 -2.97 -1.16
N ILE A 373 3.77 -3.22 -1.98
CA ILE A 373 4.23 -4.59 -2.25
C ILE A 373 4.79 -5.29 -1.00
N ASP A 374 5.23 -4.52 0.00
CA ASP A 374 5.83 -5.05 1.22
C ASP A 374 4.77 -5.60 2.19
N PHE A 375 3.49 -5.27 1.96
CA PHE A 375 2.40 -5.74 2.83
C PHE A 375 2.20 -7.26 2.79
N TYR A 376 2.18 -7.85 1.60
CA TYR A 376 1.94 -9.29 1.43
C TYR A 376 2.93 -10.15 2.26
N PRO A 377 4.27 -10.05 2.09
CA PRO A 377 5.19 -10.84 2.90
C PRO A 377 5.11 -10.48 4.39
N THR A 378 4.79 -9.23 4.73
CA THR A 378 4.66 -8.78 6.12
C THR A 378 3.52 -9.47 6.85
N ILE A 379 2.33 -9.51 6.26
CA ILE A 379 1.17 -10.10 6.94
C ILE A 379 1.32 -11.62 7.09
N LEU A 380 1.97 -12.28 6.15
CA LEU A 380 2.26 -13.70 6.26
C LEU A 380 3.26 -13.99 7.38
N GLU A 381 4.33 -13.18 7.51
CA GLU A 381 5.30 -13.32 8.59
C GLU A 381 4.65 -13.06 9.97
N LEU A 382 3.89 -11.97 10.12
CA LEU A 382 3.21 -11.63 11.37
C LEU A 382 2.18 -12.69 11.80
N THR A 383 1.58 -13.41 10.86
CA THR A 383 0.64 -14.50 11.13
C THR A 383 1.31 -15.87 11.27
N GLY A 384 2.61 -15.96 11.03
CA GLY A 384 3.33 -17.24 10.97
C GLY A 384 2.83 -18.15 9.83
N THR A 385 2.32 -17.55 8.76
CA THR A 385 1.87 -18.27 7.57
C THR A 385 3.02 -18.44 6.59
N ARG A 386 3.18 -19.66 6.06
CA ARG A 386 4.22 -19.92 5.07
C ARG A 386 3.83 -19.26 3.74
N GLN A 387 4.75 -18.51 3.17
CA GLN A 387 4.60 -17.94 1.84
C GLN A 387 4.95 -18.98 0.76
N HIS A 388 4.07 -19.16 -0.23
CA HIS A 388 4.30 -20.00 -1.40
C HIS A 388 4.46 -19.18 -2.67
N GLY A 389 3.79 -18.02 -2.76
CA GLY A 389 3.89 -17.12 -3.90
C GLY A 389 5.24 -16.40 -3.98
N GLN A 390 5.71 -16.18 -5.21
CA GLN A 390 6.81 -15.24 -5.44
C GLN A 390 6.29 -13.80 -5.31
N VAL A 391 7.03 -12.96 -4.61
CA VAL A 391 6.72 -11.55 -4.41
C VAL A 391 7.95 -10.70 -4.71
N SER A 392 7.73 -9.44 -5.02
CA SER A 392 8.79 -8.44 -5.23
C SER A 392 9.04 -7.60 -3.98
N GLY A 393 8.08 -7.60 -3.05
CA GLY A 393 8.18 -6.91 -1.76
C GLY A 393 8.97 -7.70 -0.71
N HIS A 394 9.32 -7.00 0.37
CA HIS A 394 10.02 -7.54 1.53
C HIS A 394 9.20 -7.37 2.81
N SER A 395 9.37 -8.28 3.75
CA SER A 395 8.61 -8.20 5.01
C SER A 395 9.08 -7.04 5.89
N LEU A 396 8.12 -6.24 6.32
CA LEU A 396 8.29 -5.15 7.29
C LEU A 396 8.24 -5.64 8.76
N ALA A 397 8.00 -6.92 9.02
CA ALA A 397 7.76 -7.40 10.39
C ALA A 397 8.84 -6.93 11.37
N ARG A 398 10.11 -7.04 11.00
CA ARG A 398 11.23 -6.56 11.82
C ARG A 398 11.24 -5.04 12.02
N VAL A 399 10.89 -4.27 11.00
CA VAL A 399 10.75 -2.80 11.08
C VAL A 399 9.64 -2.43 12.05
N LEU A 400 8.49 -3.09 11.94
CA LEU A 400 7.33 -2.89 12.81
C LEU A 400 7.61 -3.28 14.26
N GLU A 401 8.48 -4.25 14.49
CA GLU A 401 8.95 -4.65 15.82
C GLU A 401 10.07 -3.74 16.37
N GLY A 402 10.48 -2.70 15.64
CA GLY A 402 11.58 -1.81 16.03
C GLY A 402 12.98 -2.40 15.80
N ARG A 403 13.14 -3.39 14.94
CA ARG A 403 14.39 -4.11 14.61
C ARG A 403 14.73 -3.96 13.12
N SER A 404 15.23 -2.80 12.73
CA SER A 404 15.37 -2.40 11.32
C SER A 404 16.77 -2.43 10.73
N ASP A 405 17.71 -3.14 11.35
CA ASP A 405 19.15 -3.16 11.04
C ASP A 405 19.53 -3.60 9.61
N ARG A 406 18.59 -4.09 8.80
CA ARG A 406 18.81 -4.62 7.44
C ARG A 406 17.76 -4.18 6.42
N TRP A 407 17.02 -3.11 6.71
CA TRP A 407 16.00 -2.61 5.78
C TRP A 407 16.65 -1.76 4.67
N ASP A 408 16.31 -2.04 3.39
CA ASP A 408 16.69 -1.15 2.29
C ASP A 408 15.66 -0.02 2.18
N ASP A 409 16.04 1.14 2.69
CA ASP A 409 15.20 2.33 2.76
C ASP A 409 14.90 2.93 1.38
N ALA A 410 14.10 2.23 0.59
CA ALA A 410 13.65 2.72 -0.70
C ALA A 410 12.29 2.16 -1.11
N ALA A 411 11.51 2.97 -1.80
CA ALA A 411 10.32 2.56 -2.52
C ALA A 411 10.46 2.90 -4.01
N PHE A 412 10.25 1.92 -4.88
CA PHE A 412 10.15 2.17 -6.31
C PHE A 412 8.70 2.47 -6.69
N LEU A 413 8.52 3.59 -7.36
CA LEU A 413 7.22 4.09 -7.79
C LEU A 413 7.13 4.07 -9.31
N ARG A 414 5.98 3.67 -9.84
CA ARG A 414 5.77 3.54 -11.26
C ARG A 414 4.32 3.89 -11.65
N CYS A 415 4.12 4.79 -12.57
CA CYS A 415 2.78 5.09 -13.07
C CYS A 415 2.71 4.98 -14.61
N TYR A 416 1.95 4.01 -15.08
CA TYR A 416 1.64 3.83 -16.50
C TYR A 416 0.37 4.58 -16.93
N ALA A 417 -0.46 4.98 -15.97
CA ALA A 417 -1.80 5.53 -16.20
C ALA A 417 -1.81 7.06 -16.33
N SER A 418 -0.69 7.72 -16.07
CA SER A 418 -0.56 9.17 -16.22
C SER A 418 -0.57 9.57 -17.70
N VAL A 419 -0.96 10.82 -17.98
CA VAL A 419 -0.78 11.45 -19.29
C VAL A 419 0.71 11.42 -19.68
N TYR A 420 1.57 11.58 -18.70
CA TYR A 420 3.01 11.38 -18.80
C TYR A 420 3.41 10.22 -17.90
N PRO A 421 3.55 8.99 -18.40
CA PRO A 421 4.04 7.88 -17.62
C PRO A 421 5.41 8.20 -17.00
N TRP A 422 5.66 7.69 -15.79
CA TRP A 422 6.89 7.98 -15.07
C TRP A 422 7.34 6.80 -14.21
N VAL A 423 8.64 6.76 -13.91
CA VAL A 423 9.26 5.83 -12.98
C VAL A 423 10.15 6.59 -12.01
N GLY A 424 10.28 6.14 -10.80
CA GLY A 424 11.13 6.79 -9.82
C GLY A 424 11.41 5.97 -8.58
N ILE A 425 12.21 6.57 -7.71
CA ILE A 425 12.61 6.04 -6.41
C ILE A 425 12.42 7.10 -5.33
N VAL A 426 11.94 6.67 -4.18
CA VAL A 426 11.90 7.46 -2.95
C VAL A 426 12.82 6.83 -1.93
N THR A 427 13.67 7.64 -1.32
CA THR A 427 14.51 7.30 -0.15
C THR A 427 14.20 8.24 1.00
N PRO A 428 14.75 8.08 2.20
CA PRO A 428 14.52 9.02 3.30
C PRO A 428 14.89 10.48 2.95
N GLU A 429 15.94 10.68 2.13
CA GLU A 429 16.46 12.00 1.80
C GLU A 429 15.95 12.54 0.45
N TYR A 430 15.74 11.67 -0.53
CA TYR A 430 15.55 12.09 -1.91
C TYR A 430 14.39 11.37 -2.60
N LYS A 431 13.80 12.07 -3.56
CA LYS A 431 12.87 11.50 -4.52
C LYS A 431 13.37 11.83 -5.92
N LEU A 432 13.69 10.80 -6.73
CA LEU A 432 14.11 10.96 -8.12
C LEU A 432 13.09 10.32 -9.05
N ILE A 433 12.59 11.11 -10.00
CA ILE A 433 11.53 10.69 -10.95
C ILE A 433 12.00 10.99 -12.39
N TYR A 434 11.80 10.03 -13.27
CA TYR A 434 11.98 10.18 -14.71
C TYR A 434 10.63 10.10 -15.43
N GLY A 435 10.26 11.15 -16.15
CA GLY A 435 9.10 11.16 -17.03
C GLY A 435 9.42 10.51 -18.39
N GLU A 436 8.52 9.65 -18.86
CA GLU A 436 8.76 8.82 -20.05
C GLU A 436 8.60 9.56 -21.37
N LYS A 437 7.65 10.45 -21.44
CA LYS A 437 7.26 11.15 -22.68
C LYS A 437 7.35 12.67 -22.56
N ASP A 438 8.12 13.15 -21.60
CA ASP A 438 8.37 14.57 -21.55
C ASP A 438 9.16 14.96 -22.83
N PRO A 439 8.61 15.84 -23.69
CA PRO A 439 9.30 16.28 -24.89
C PRO A 439 10.65 16.96 -24.60
N ASN A 440 10.83 17.48 -23.38
CA ASN A 440 12.09 18.07 -22.92
C ASN A 440 13.00 17.10 -22.19
N GLY A 441 12.53 15.87 -21.99
CA GLY A 441 13.30 14.82 -21.35
C GLY A 441 13.64 15.07 -19.89
N LYS A 442 12.80 15.78 -19.13
CA LYS A 442 13.11 16.25 -17.77
C LYS A 442 12.97 15.16 -16.72
N ALA A 443 13.84 15.24 -15.74
CA ALA A 443 13.71 14.49 -14.48
C ALA A 443 13.39 15.46 -13.34
N LEU A 444 12.86 14.93 -12.25
CA LEU A 444 12.59 15.67 -11.03
C LEU A 444 13.38 15.05 -9.89
N LEU A 445 14.29 15.82 -9.30
CA LEU A 445 14.93 15.47 -8.02
C LEU A 445 14.44 16.40 -6.93
N ILE A 446 13.89 15.84 -5.88
CA ILE A 446 13.50 16.55 -4.65
C ILE A 446 14.44 16.17 -3.52
N ASP A 447 15.01 17.16 -2.84
CA ASP A 447 15.67 17.00 -1.54
C ASP A 447 14.60 17.10 -0.45
N ARG A 448 14.09 15.96 0.00
CA ARG A 448 12.92 15.85 0.89
C ARG A 448 13.14 16.49 2.27
N ARG A 449 14.40 16.61 2.70
CA ARG A 449 14.74 17.23 3.98
C ARG A 449 14.72 18.76 3.90
N LYS A 450 15.14 19.32 2.76
CA LYS A 450 15.20 20.77 2.56
C LYS A 450 13.91 21.33 1.98
N ASP A 451 13.19 20.52 1.21
CA ASP A 451 11.99 20.91 0.49
C ASP A 451 10.84 19.92 0.73
N PRO A 452 10.26 19.88 1.94
CA PRO A 452 9.12 19.02 2.23
C PRO A 452 7.86 19.38 1.43
N GLY A 453 7.81 20.60 0.87
CA GLY A 453 6.73 21.05 -0.02
C GLY A 453 6.91 20.64 -1.47
N GLU A 454 8.01 20.00 -1.83
CA GLU A 454 8.31 19.52 -3.19
C GLU A 454 8.21 20.60 -4.28
N LEU A 455 8.68 21.83 -4.00
CA LEU A 455 8.60 22.96 -4.91
C LEU A 455 9.85 23.16 -5.78
N TYR A 456 10.97 22.58 -5.38
CA TYR A 456 12.26 22.80 -6.02
C TYR A 456 12.71 21.53 -6.76
N ASN A 457 12.93 21.66 -8.06
CA ASN A 457 13.61 20.63 -8.82
C ASN A 457 15.13 20.84 -8.74
N CYS A 458 15.83 19.94 -8.04
CA CYS A 458 17.28 19.97 -7.87
C CYS A 458 18.04 19.17 -8.95
N PHE A 459 17.36 18.68 -10.00
CA PHE A 459 17.97 17.75 -10.96
C PHE A 459 19.15 18.35 -11.73
N ASP A 460 19.07 19.63 -12.09
CA ASP A 460 20.11 20.33 -12.85
C ASP A 460 21.19 20.98 -11.95
N ASP A 461 21.11 20.85 -10.62
CA ASP A 461 22.10 21.38 -9.72
C ASP A 461 23.32 20.41 -9.61
N PRO A 462 24.54 20.87 -9.99
CA PRO A 462 25.75 20.06 -9.93
C PRO A 462 26.06 19.46 -8.56
N ALA A 463 25.60 20.08 -7.48
CA ALA A 463 25.80 19.60 -6.11
C ALA A 463 25.15 18.21 -5.89
N TYR A 464 24.12 17.85 -6.65
CA TYR A 464 23.41 16.59 -6.55
C TYR A 464 23.85 15.54 -7.57
N SER A 465 24.83 15.81 -8.44
CA SER A 465 25.24 14.91 -9.53
C SER A 465 25.58 13.47 -9.07
N ARG A 466 26.19 13.34 -7.89
CA ARG A 466 26.49 12.03 -7.31
C ARG A 466 25.21 11.29 -6.91
N VAL A 467 24.31 11.96 -6.20
CA VAL A 467 23.02 11.40 -5.74
C VAL A 467 22.18 10.96 -6.93
N ILE A 468 22.08 11.81 -7.97
CA ILE A 468 21.35 11.51 -9.20
C ILE A 468 21.88 10.23 -9.83
N ARG A 469 23.20 10.07 -9.94
CA ARG A 469 23.83 8.86 -10.51
C ARG A 469 23.48 7.62 -9.71
N GLU A 470 23.70 7.65 -8.39
CA GLU A 470 23.42 6.54 -7.49
C GLU A 470 21.95 6.09 -7.53
N LEU A 471 21.01 7.04 -7.48
CA LEU A 471 19.60 6.74 -7.55
C LEU A 471 19.16 6.26 -8.94
N THR A 472 19.75 6.81 -10.00
CA THR A 472 19.48 6.36 -11.38
C THR A 472 19.92 4.92 -11.59
N GLU A 473 21.10 4.55 -11.10
CA GLU A 473 21.58 3.16 -11.14
C GLU A 473 20.63 2.20 -10.42
N ARG A 474 20.05 2.62 -9.27
CA ARG A 474 19.01 1.84 -8.56
C ARG A 474 17.74 1.69 -9.40
N ILE A 475 17.25 2.76 -10.02
CA ILE A 475 16.07 2.70 -10.90
C ILE A 475 16.32 1.78 -12.10
N VAL A 476 17.48 1.87 -12.76
CA VAL A 476 17.83 0.99 -13.88
C VAL A 476 17.89 -0.47 -13.46
N ARG A 477 18.46 -0.76 -12.30
CA ARG A 477 18.49 -2.11 -11.74
C ARG A 477 17.07 -2.63 -11.49
N TYR A 478 16.24 -1.84 -10.84
CA TYR A 478 14.80 -2.15 -10.64
C TYR A 478 14.12 -2.48 -11.96
N CYS A 479 14.26 -1.64 -12.98
CA CYS A 479 13.63 -1.87 -14.29
C CYS A 479 14.07 -3.19 -14.91
N ARG A 480 15.35 -3.57 -14.79
CA ARG A 480 15.87 -4.85 -15.30
C ARG A 480 15.34 -6.05 -14.53
N GLU A 481 15.39 -6.00 -13.20
CA GLU A 481 14.98 -7.08 -12.32
C GLU A 481 13.48 -7.40 -12.48
N HIS A 482 12.67 -6.36 -12.70
CA HIS A 482 11.21 -6.48 -12.81
C HIS A 482 10.69 -6.39 -14.25
N ASN A 483 11.56 -6.47 -15.27
CA ASN A 483 11.19 -6.40 -16.67
C ASN A 483 10.31 -5.17 -17.00
N ASP A 484 10.59 -4.02 -16.40
CA ASP A 484 9.90 -2.77 -16.73
C ASP A 484 10.40 -2.27 -18.11
N PRO A 485 9.49 -2.02 -19.06
CA PRO A 485 9.85 -1.62 -20.44
C PRO A 485 10.61 -0.29 -20.52
N HIS A 486 10.67 0.48 -19.42
CA HIS A 486 11.42 1.75 -19.36
C HIS A 486 12.92 1.58 -19.16
N GLY A 487 13.36 0.41 -18.70
CA GLY A 487 14.77 0.16 -18.45
C GLY A 487 15.66 0.50 -19.64
N GLU A 488 15.28 0.03 -20.83
CA GLU A 488 16.04 0.33 -22.06
C GLU A 488 16.04 1.81 -22.44
N TRP A 489 14.92 2.51 -22.23
CA TRP A 489 14.83 3.94 -22.50
C TRP A 489 15.71 4.74 -21.55
N LEU A 490 15.65 4.43 -20.25
CA LEU A 490 16.45 5.10 -19.24
C LEU A 490 17.94 4.87 -19.44
N GLU A 491 18.37 3.65 -19.78
CA GLU A 491 19.76 3.32 -20.08
C GLU A 491 20.33 4.10 -21.27
N LYS A 492 19.52 4.28 -22.32
CA LYS A 492 19.92 5.10 -23.48
C LYS A 492 20.10 6.57 -23.16
N ARG A 493 19.42 7.05 -22.12
CA ARG A 493 19.46 8.46 -21.72
C ARG A 493 20.62 8.81 -20.79
N ILE A 494 21.11 7.87 -19.99
CA ILE A 494 22.22 8.07 -19.04
C ILE A 494 23.60 7.75 -19.65
N ARG A 495 23.65 7.20 -20.85
CA ARG A 495 24.86 7.05 -21.67
C ARG A 495 25.13 8.33 -22.46
#